data_2bf7247d6afc22c135556dee7d2f2e39
#
_entry.id   2bf7247d6afc22c135556dee7d2f2e39
#
_cell.length_a   1.000
_cell.length_b   1.000
_cell.length_c   1.000
_cell.angle_alpha   90.00
_cell.angle_beta   90.00
_cell.angle_gamma   90.00
#
_symmetry.space_group_name_H-M   'P 1'
#
loop_
_entity.id
_entity.type
_entity.pdbx_description
1 polymer ?
#
loop_
_entity_poly.entity_id
_entity_poly.type
_entity_poly.pdbx_seq_one_letter_code
_entity_poly.pdbx_strand_id
1 'polypeptide(L)'
;MNGIMQQIKRSIGTRPDAILNIIDGTNLERNLYLTTQLTELGIPVVLAVNMMDVVRKNGDKINTAELSRELGCEIVEISALKGTGIMEAAEAAIRAAKGTKTVPMHTFSGPVEHAIAHIEEAVVHDKPEEQQRWYAIKIFERDDKVLEKIKVSADVMAHVEQDIKAAETELDDDAESIITNERYVYIAQLIKNCYKKKNAGGLSASDKIDKVVTNRWLGLPIFAVVMFLVYWVAMVGVGAPATDWANDGLFGDGWHLFGIGSAAYGEASDDYTAATEAADAFIGLDMEDESFDADAALEELKAFQPTSDTATVDVEDEETLAINEMTAYYDMLPEGADKMDDVVQMTYVDADHLRL
;
A
#
# COMPACT_ATOMS: atom_id res chain seq x y z
N MET A 1 0.42 27.52 -8.45
CA MET A 1 1.34 28.26 -7.53
C MET A 1 0.63 29.16 -6.53
N ASN A 2 -0.50 29.73 -6.87
CA ASN A 2 -1.34 30.45 -5.91
C ASN A 2 -1.74 29.65 -4.63
N GLY A 3 -1.63 28.33 -4.67
CA GLY A 3 -1.94 27.47 -3.52
C GLY A 3 -0.95 27.60 -2.36
N ILE A 4 0.36 27.69 -2.62
CA ILE A 4 1.38 27.70 -1.55
C ILE A 4 1.34 29.00 -0.78
N MET A 5 1.31 30.16 -1.47
CA MET A 5 1.17 31.45 -0.78
C MET A 5 -0.19 31.64 -0.11
N GLN A 6 -1.26 31.09 -0.68
CA GLN A 6 -2.56 31.08 0.00
C GLN A 6 -2.58 30.12 1.19
N GLN A 7 -1.91 28.98 1.12
CA GLN A 7 -1.75 28.08 2.26
C GLN A 7 -0.92 28.72 3.38
N ILE A 8 0.21 29.34 3.04
CA ILE A 8 1.03 30.09 4.02
C ILE A 8 0.21 31.21 4.66
N LYS A 9 -0.51 32.02 3.88
CA LYS A 9 -1.39 33.09 4.40
C LYS A 9 -2.59 32.56 5.22
N ARG A 10 -3.19 31.44 4.81
CA ARG A 10 -4.30 30.84 5.58
C ARG A 10 -3.83 30.22 6.89
N SER A 11 -2.61 29.66 6.91
CA SER A 11 -2.09 29.01 8.13
C SER A 11 -1.59 30.00 9.18
N ILE A 12 -1.08 31.17 8.78
CA ILE A 12 -0.36 32.08 9.69
C ILE A 12 -0.98 33.48 9.74
N GLY A 13 -1.89 33.82 8.83
CA GLY A 13 -2.54 35.14 8.75
C GLY A 13 -1.62 36.32 8.42
N THR A 14 -0.30 36.14 8.55
CA THR A 14 0.76 37.12 8.31
C THR A 14 1.86 36.56 7.41
N ARG A 15 2.73 37.43 6.85
CA ARG A 15 3.91 36.99 6.11
C ARG A 15 4.88 36.34 7.11
N PRO A 16 5.41 35.11 6.85
CA PRO A 16 6.38 34.49 7.75
C PRO A 16 7.73 35.26 7.73
N ASP A 17 8.44 35.21 8.84
CA ASP A 17 9.76 35.85 8.97
C ASP A 17 10.87 35.04 8.29
N ALA A 18 10.70 33.70 8.21
CA ALA A 18 11.57 32.81 7.46
C ALA A 18 10.80 31.56 7.00
N ILE A 19 11.35 30.83 6.05
CA ILE A 19 10.83 29.57 5.52
C ILE A 19 11.88 28.49 5.73
N LEU A 20 11.52 27.42 6.44
CA LEU A 20 12.30 26.19 6.47
C LEU A 20 11.72 25.24 5.42
N ASN A 21 12.45 25.07 4.31
CA ASN A 21 12.07 24.17 3.23
C ASN A 21 12.80 22.83 3.38
N ILE A 22 12.03 21.74 3.53
CA ILE A 22 12.59 20.39 3.67
C ILE A 22 12.48 19.68 2.33
N ILE A 23 13.62 19.24 1.80
CA ILE A 23 13.70 18.56 0.51
C ILE A 23 14.32 17.18 0.63
N ASP A 24 13.97 16.30 -0.31
CA ASP A 24 14.57 14.99 -0.44
C ASP A 24 15.90 15.05 -1.20
N GLY A 25 17.00 14.75 -0.51
CA GLY A 25 18.35 14.74 -1.09
C GLY A 25 18.55 13.65 -2.15
N THR A 26 17.70 12.65 -2.24
CA THR A 26 17.76 11.59 -3.27
C THR A 26 17.12 12.04 -4.59
N ASN A 27 16.26 13.07 -4.56
CA ASN A 27 15.52 13.62 -5.69
C ASN A 27 15.62 15.16 -5.77
N LEU A 28 16.83 15.68 -5.77
CA LEU A 28 17.10 17.13 -5.74
C LEU A 28 16.41 17.88 -6.87
N GLU A 29 16.49 17.41 -8.10
CA GLU A 29 15.96 18.08 -9.29
C GLU A 29 14.50 18.48 -9.13
N ARG A 30 13.67 17.52 -8.75
CA ARG A 30 12.25 17.76 -8.55
C ARG A 30 11.94 18.67 -7.37
N ASN A 31 12.72 18.57 -6.30
CA ASN A 31 12.47 19.32 -5.07
C ASN A 31 12.98 20.74 -5.15
N LEU A 32 14.05 21.01 -5.91
CA LEU A 32 14.59 22.34 -6.11
C LEU A 32 13.65 23.26 -6.88
N TYR A 33 12.71 22.72 -7.67
CA TYR A 33 11.71 23.54 -8.36
C TYR A 33 10.86 24.37 -7.40
N LEU A 34 10.42 23.78 -6.28
CA LEU A 34 9.74 24.55 -5.24
C LEU A 34 10.70 25.51 -4.53
N THR A 35 11.94 25.10 -4.31
CA THR A 35 12.96 25.92 -3.64
C THR A 35 13.21 27.22 -4.42
N THR A 36 13.37 27.15 -5.75
CA THR A 36 13.56 28.35 -6.57
C THR A 36 12.39 29.32 -6.44
N GLN A 37 11.17 28.82 -6.43
CA GLN A 37 9.97 29.64 -6.23
C GLN A 37 9.88 30.26 -4.83
N LEU A 38 10.38 29.57 -3.80
CA LEU A 38 10.41 30.10 -2.43
C LEU A 38 11.46 31.17 -2.27
N THR A 39 12.63 31.06 -2.91
CA THR A 39 13.67 32.07 -2.88
C THR A 39 13.24 33.33 -3.62
N GLU A 40 12.41 33.24 -4.66
CA GLU A 40 11.83 34.40 -5.38
C GLU A 40 10.91 35.26 -4.49
N LEU A 41 10.38 34.74 -3.39
CA LEU A 41 9.45 35.47 -2.51
C LEU A 41 10.09 36.60 -1.71
N GLY A 42 11.43 36.70 -1.68
CA GLY A 42 12.16 37.63 -0.83
C GLY A 42 11.93 37.41 0.67
N ILE A 43 11.62 36.19 1.06
CA ILE A 43 11.55 35.75 2.46
C ILE A 43 12.80 34.90 2.71
N PRO A 44 13.50 35.06 3.84
CA PRO A 44 14.64 34.23 4.14
C PRO A 44 14.26 32.71 4.11
N VAL A 45 15.03 31.96 3.33
CA VAL A 45 14.81 30.52 3.17
C VAL A 45 15.99 29.78 3.77
N VAL A 46 15.72 28.75 4.55
CA VAL A 46 16.69 27.74 4.95
C VAL A 46 16.29 26.41 4.31
N LEU A 47 17.24 25.76 3.66
CA LEU A 47 17.03 24.51 2.96
C LEU A 47 17.53 23.34 3.81
N ALA A 48 16.64 22.49 4.30
CA ALA A 48 16.99 21.28 5.00
C ALA A 48 16.98 20.09 4.02
N VAL A 49 18.16 19.59 3.66
CA VAL A 49 18.31 18.44 2.77
C VAL A 49 18.18 17.17 3.58
N ASN A 50 17.04 16.49 3.44
CA ASN A 50 16.72 15.27 4.17
C ASN A 50 17.22 14.02 3.43
N MET A 51 17.21 12.89 4.09
CA MET A 51 17.70 11.59 3.60
C MET A 51 19.19 11.56 3.28
N MET A 52 20.00 12.40 3.93
CA MET A 52 21.47 12.44 3.72
C MET A 52 22.16 11.14 4.09
N ASP A 53 21.57 10.33 4.98
CA ASP A 53 22.04 8.97 5.26
C ASP A 53 21.87 8.04 4.06
N VAL A 54 20.79 8.16 3.30
CA VAL A 54 20.52 7.40 2.06
C VAL A 54 21.47 7.87 0.96
N VAL A 55 21.61 9.19 0.78
CA VAL A 55 22.56 9.78 -0.19
C VAL A 55 23.98 9.23 0.04
N ARG A 56 24.45 9.26 1.29
CA ARG A 56 25.78 8.76 1.66
C ARG A 56 25.89 7.23 1.49
N LYS A 57 24.83 6.47 1.83
CA LYS A 57 24.77 5.02 1.64
C LYS A 57 24.89 4.64 0.17
N ASN A 58 24.26 5.39 -0.72
CA ASN A 58 24.34 5.19 -2.18
C ASN A 58 25.72 5.60 -2.72
N GLY A 59 26.51 6.32 -1.92
CA GLY A 59 27.82 6.86 -2.31
C GLY A 59 27.73 8.13 -3.16
N ASP A 60 26.55 8.73 -3.23
CA ASP A 60 26.31 10.01 -3.88
C ASP A 60 26.87 11.16 -3.01
N LYS A 61 27.20 12.26 -3.64
CA LYS A 61 27.76 13.44 -2.96
C LYS A 61 26.99 14.70 -3.39
N ILE A 62 26.54 15.46 -2.40
CA ILE A 62 25.95 16.78 -2.58
C ILE A 62 26.96 17.80 -2.05
N ASN A 63 27.35 18.78 -2.86
CA ASN A 63 28.15 19.91 -2.42
C ASN A 63 27.20 20.99 -1.86
N THR A 64 26.88 20.87 -0.60
CA THR A 64 25.94 21.79 0.08
C THR A 64 26.47 23.21 0.17
N ALA A 65 27.79 23.40 0.23
CA ALA A 65 28.39 24.74 0.24
C ALA A 65 28.23 25.47 -1.12
N GLU A 66 28.43 24.77 -2.21
CA GLU A 66 28.20 25.27 -3.56
C GLU A 66 26.73 25.56 -3.80
N LEU A 67 25.87 24.60 -3.44
CA LEU A 67 24.42 24.75 -3.58
C LEU A 67 23.89 25.94 -2.75
N SER A 68 24.42 26.15 -1.54
CA SER A 68 24.09 27.31 -0.70
C SER A 68 24.48 28.63 -1.35
N ARG A 69 25.65 28.68 -1.98
CA ARG A 69 26.12 29.87 -2.67
C ARG A 69 25.24 30.21 -3.88
N GLU A 70 24.91 29.22 -4.69
CA GLU A 70 24.11 29.39 -5.90
C GLU A 70 22.64 29.76 -5.60
N LEU A 71 22.05 29.15 -4.54
CA LEU A 71 20.68 29.46 -4.13
C LEU A 71 20.55 30.68 -3.23
N GLY A 72 21.66 31.21 -2.70
CA GLY A 72 21.66 32.35 -1.77
C GLY A 72 20.97 32.05 -0.43
N CYS A 73 20.92 30.80 0.02
CA CYS A 73 20.27 30.41 1.27
C CYS A 73 21.12 29.42 2.09
N GLU A 74 20.95 29.42 3.41
CA GLU A 74 21.63 28.48 4.30
C GLU A 74 21.10 27.07 4.05
N ILE A 75 22.01 26.08 3.97
CA ILE A 75 21.66 24.67 3.75
C ILE A 75 22.12 23.83 4.92
N VAL A 76 21.21 23.03 5.46
CA VAL A 76 21.47 22.10 6.56
C VAL A 76 21.19 20.68 6.11
N GLU A 77 22.15 19.77 6.35
CA GLU A 77 21.97 18.34 6.06
C GLU A 77 21.24 17.67 7.20
N ILE A 78 20.15 17.01 6.91
CA ILE A 78 19.36 16.31 7.93
C ILE A 78 19.09 14.84 7.55
N SER A 79 18.84 14.03 8.56
CA SER A 79 18.20 12.71 8.43
C SER A 79 17.10 12.61 9.48
N ALA A 80 15.86 12.80 9.05
CA ALA A 80 14.69 12.74 9.93
C ALA A 80 14.56 11.36 10.60
N LEU A 81 14.88 10.29 9.85
CA LEU A 81 14.85 8.92 10.36
C LEU A 81 15.86 8.70 11.52
N LYS A 82 17.03 9.33 11.44
CA LYS A 82 18.08 9.21 12.46
C LYS A 82 18.02 10.32 13.51
N GLY A 83 17.15 11.29 13.34
CA GLY A 83 17.06 12.46 14.23
C GLY A 83 18.26 13.41 14.16
N THR A 84 19.12 13.30 13.12
CA THR A 84 20.32 14.15 12.99
C THR A 84 20.03 15.43 12.22
N GLY A 85 20.62 16.56 12.65
CA GLY A 85 20.52 17.86 11.97
C GLY A 85 19.19 18.61 12.14
N ILE A 86 18.18 18.02 12.80
CA ILE A 86 16.84 18.63 12.90
C ILE A 86 16.87 19.91 13.73
N MET A 87 17.50 19.88 14.90
CA MET A 87 17.61 21.07 15.74
C MET A 87 18.46 22.15 15.09
N GLU A 88 19.53 21.76 14.41
CA GLU A 88 20.39 22.67 13.64
C GLU A 88 19.63 23.38 12.53
N ALA A 89 18.76 22.68 11.80
CA ALA A 89 17.89 23.26 10.78
C ALA A 89 16.86 24.24 11.40
N ALA A 90 16.29 23.92 12.54
CA ALA A 90 15.37 24.81 13.25
C ALA A 90 16.07 26.08 13.75
N GLU A 91 17.27 25.93 14.31
CA GLU A 91 18.10 27.08 14.74
C GLU A 91 18.53 27.94 13.57
N ALA A 92 18.90 27.34 12.43
CA ALA A 92 19.21 28.06 11.20
C ALA A 92 18.02 28.90 10.72
N ALA A 93 16.80 28.34 10.75
CA ALA A 93 15.58 29.07 10.41
C ALA A 93 15.33 30.26 11.36
N ILE A 94 15.55 30.08 12.66
CA ILE A 94 15.44 31.17 13.65
C ILE A 94 16.50 32.23 13.42
N ARG A 95 17.73 31.86 13.03
CA ARG A 95 18.78 32.83 12.66
C ARG A 95 18.41 33.61 11.40
N ALA A 96 17.93 32.89 10.37
CA ALA A 96 17.49 33.50 9.12
C ALA A 96 16.33 34.50 9.32
N ALA A 97 15.37 34.19 10.21
CA ALA A 97 14.27 35.09 10.55
C ALA A 97 14.74 36.44 11.18
N LYS A 98 15.90 36.46 11.82
CA LYS A 98 16.49 37.65 12.43
C LYS A 98 17.49 38.35 11.51
N GLY A 99 17.82 37.73 10.38
CA GLY A 99 18.81 38.23 9.42
C GLY A 99 18.25 39.21 8.40
N THR A 100 19.09 39.56 7.42
CA THR A 100 18.71 40.35 6.24
C THR A 100 17.88 39.48 5.29
N LYS A 101 16.91 40.09 4.64
CA LYS A 101 16.09 39.45 3.60
C LYS A 101 16.97 39.04 2.42
N THR A 102 16.62 37.92 1.80
CA THR A 102 17.35 37.33 0.68
C THR A 102 16.84 37.92 -0.63
N VAL A 103 17.76 38.43 -1.47
CA VAL A 103 17.43 38.79 -2.86
C VAL A 103 17.61 37.56 -3.73
N PRO A 104 16.68 37.24 -4.64
CA PRO A 104 16.82 36.12 -5.56
C PRO A 104 18.10 36.24 -6.40
N MET A 105 18.88 35.13 -6.44
CA MET A 105 20.20 35.12 -7.10
C MET A 105 20.18 34.58 -8.52
N HIS A 106 19.10 33.88 -8.90
CA HIS A 106 19.02 33.27 -10.23
C HIS A 106 18.61 34.26 -11.30
N THR A 107 19.20 34.09 -12.48
CA THR A 107 18.89 34.85 -13.69
C THR A 107 18.33 33.89 -14.75
N PHE A 108 17.40 34.37 -15.55
CA PHE A 108 16.83 33.65 -16.68
C PHE A 108 17.63 33.91 -17.99
N SER A 109 17.18 33.34 -19.10
CA SER A 109 17.75 33.64 -20.42
C SER A 109 17.61 35.12 -20.78
N GLY A 110 18.48 35.60 -21.68
CA GLY A 110 18.54 37.03 -22.05
C GLY A 110 17.19 37.67 -22.39
N PRO A 111 16.36 37.08 -23.27
CA PRO A 111 15.05 37.64 -23.61
C PRO A 111 14.10 37.77 -22.43
N VAL A 112 14.06 36.74 -21.58
CA VAL A 112 13.21 36.70 -20.38
C VAL A 112 13.69 37.68 -19.34
N GLU A 113 15.01 37.71 -19.10
CA GLU A 113 15.61 38.61 -18.13
C GLU A 113 15.41 40.08 -18.51
N HIS A 114 15.52 40.41 -19.82
CA HIS A 114 15.26 41.74 -20.34
C HIS A 114 13.81 42.17 -20.09
N ALA A 115 12.83 41.30 -20.39
CA ALA A 115 11.43 41.60 -20.14
C ALA A 115 11.13 41.77 -18.65
N ILE A 116 11.71 40.90 -17.79
CA ILE A 116 11.54 40.98 -16.33
C ILE A 116 12.13 42.27 -15.79
N ALA A 117 13.34 42.68 -16.22
CA ALA A 117 13.97 43.93 -15.80
C ALA A 117 13.14 45.18 -16.19
N HIS A 118 12.57 45.19 -17.39
CA HIS A 118 11.63 46.23 -17.82
C HIS A 118 10.36 46.28 -16.95
N ILE A 119 9.82 45.12 -16.59
CA ILE A 119 8.64 45.03 -15.70
C ILE A 119 9.00 45.54 -14.29
N GLU A 120 10.19 45.18 -13.78
CA GLU A 120 10.69 45.66 -12.49
C GLU A 120 10.76 47.20 -12.46
N GLU A 121 11.34 47.82 -13.48
CA GLU A 121 11.48 49.24 -13.58
C GLU A 121 10.14 49.96 -13.83
N ALA A 122 9.32 49.46 -14.76
CA ALA A 122 8.11 50.14 -15.18
C ALA A 122 6.92 50.00 -14.23
N VAL A 123 6.84 48.87 -13.50
CA VAL A 123 5.62 48.51 -12.75
C VAL A 123 5.82 48.34 -11.27
N VAL A 124 6.98 47.83 -10.82
CA VAL A 124 7.14 47.40 -9.42
C VAL A 124 8.33 48.06 -8.70
N HIS A 125 8.95 49.05 -9.28
CA HIS A 125 10.06 49.76 -8.66
C HIS A 125 9.72 50.42 -7.30
N ASP A 126 8.43 50.67 -7.03
CA ASP A 126 7.91 51.18 -5.76
C ASP A 126 7.79 50.11 -4.67
N LYS A 127 7.96 48.84 -5.02
CA LYS A 127 7.92 47.72 -4.08
C LYS A 127 9.28 47.53 -3.41
N PRO A 128 9.33 46.88 -2.21
CA PRO A 128 10.59 46.47 -1.62
C PRO A 128 11.41 45.63 -2.59
N GLU A 129 12.71 45.91 -2.69
CA GLU A 129 13.65 45.30 -3.65
C GLU A 129 13.55 43.74 -3.64
N GLU A 130 13.44 43.16 -2.44
CA GLU A 130 13.32 41.74 -2.26
C GLU A 130 12.02 41.14 -2.83
N GLN A 131 11.05 41.97 -3.21
CA GLN A 131 9.77 41.54 -3.76
C GLN A 131 9.61 41.82 -5.25
N GLN A 132 10.39 42.76 -5.78
CA GLN A 132 10.24 43.22 -7.16
C GLN A 132 10.32 42.07 -8.16
N ARG A 133 11.33 41.21 -8.00
CA ARG A 133 11.53 40.03 -8.86
C ARG A 133 10.33 39.12 -8.91
N TRP A 134 9.74 38.79 -7.75
CA TRP A 134 8.57 37.92 -7.70
C TRP A 134 7.36 38.53 -8.41
N TYR A 135 7.13 39.84 -8.18
CA TYR A 135 6.01 40.51 -8.85
C TYR A 135 6.26 40.60 -10.36
N ALA A 136 7.48 40.89 -10.82
CA ALA A 136 7.81 40.95 -12.22
C ALA A 136 7.61 39.58 -12.93
N ILE A 137 8.07 38.52 -12.33
CA ILE A 137 7.84 37.16 -12.85
C ILE A 137 6.33 36.88 -12.94
N LYS A 138 5.54 37.26 -11.95
CA LYS A 138 4.10 37.06 -11.95
C LYS A 138 3.35 37.89 -12.99
N ILE A 139 3.83 39.08 -13.26
CA ILE A 139 3.30 39.94 -14.35
C ILE A 139 3.68 39.31 -15.70
N PHE A 140 4.90 38.83 -15.86
CA PHE A 140 5.35 38.15 -17.06
C PHE A 140 4.49 36.90 -17.34
N GLU A 141 4.19 36.07 -16.30
CA GLU A 141 3.29 34.93 -16.37
C GLU A 141 1.81 35.34 -16.56
N ARG A 142 1.46 36.60 -16.59
CA ARG A 142 0.10 37.15 -16.65
C ARG A 142 -0.82 36.61 -15.53
N ASP A 143 -0.30 36.52 -14.28
CA ASP A 143 -1.10 36.04 -13.13
C ASP A 143 -2.22 37.05 -12.81
N ASP A 144 -3.48 36.68 -13.10
CA ASP A 144 -4.68 37.49 -12.95
C ASP A 144 -4.78 38.13 -11.55
N LYS A 145 -4.44 37.37 -10.49
CA LYS A 145 -4.57 37.84 -9.12
C LYS A 145 -3.52 38.88 -8.74
N VAL A 146 -2.39 38.85 -9.41
CA VAL A 146 -1.36 39.87 -9.24
C VAL A 146 -1.73 41.12 -10.04
N LEU A 147 -2.20 40.95 -11.27
CA LEU A 147 -2.66 42.05 -12.14
C LEU A 147 -3.84 42.80 -11.53
N GLU A 148 -4.79 42.12 -10.90
CA GLU A 148 -5.91 42.77 -10.17
C GLU A 148 -5.47 43.62 -8.99
N LYS A 149 -4.35 43.28 -8.35
CA LYS A 149 -3.82 44.03 -7.17
C LYS A 149 -2.90 45.18 -7.53
N ILE A 150 -2.21 45.06 -8.64
CA ILE A 150 -1.29 46.08 -9.12
C ILE A 150 -2.04 46.94 -10.13
N LYS A 151 -2.37 48.18 -9.71
CA LYS A 151 -3.01 49.15 -10.59
C LYS A 151 -1.98 49.73 -11.53
N VAL A 152 -1.83 49.14 -12.72
CA VAL A 152 -0.95 49.60 -13.77
C VAL A 152 -1.77 50.42 -14.77
N SER A 153 -1.20 51.51 -15.32
CA SER A 153 -1.83 52.24 -16.42
C SER A 153 -1.90 51.40 -17.70
N ALA A 154 -2.94 51.60 -18.52
CA ALA A 154 -3.11 50.81 -19.74
C ALA A 154 -1.91 50.98 -20.71
N ASP A 155 -1.29 52.15 -20.75
CA ASP A 155 -0.15 52.42 -21.61
C ASP A 155 1.09 51.63 -21.19
N VAL A 156 1.38 51.57 -19.88
CA VAL A 156 2.50 50.79 -19.33
C VAL A 156 2.24 49.30 -19.54
N MET A 157 1.01 48.81 -19.30
CA MET A 157 0.67 47.42 -19.56
C MET A 157 0.81 47.04 -21.04
N ALA A 158 0.45 47.96 -21.97
CA ALA A 158 0.64 47.70 -23.39
C ALA A 158 2.11 47.56 -23.79
N HIS A 159 3.00 48.32 -23.15
CA HIS A 159 4.44 48.22 -23.36
C HIS A 159 5.02 46.90 -22.78
N VAL A 160 4.68 46.59 -21.56
CA VAL A 160 5.07 45.32 -20.91
C VAL A 160 4.59 44.12 -21.73
N GLU A 161 3.37 44.17 -22.27
CA GLU A 161 2.82 43.11 -23.12
C GLU A 161 3.59 42.93 -24.44
N GLN A 162 4.16 44.02 -24.99
CA GLN A 162 5.05 43.92 -26.16
C GLN A 162 6.35 43.16 -25.83
N ASP A 163 6.95 43.43 -24.66
CA ASP A 163 8.17 42.75 -24.21
C ASP A 163 7.92 41.28 -23.96
N ILE A 164 6.80 40.94 -23.31
CA ILE A 164 6.38 39.54 -23.09
C ILE A 164 6.19 38.81 -24.42
N LYS A 165 5.47 39.42 -25.37
CA LYS A 165 5.24 38.84 -26.71
C LYS A 165 6.53 38.68 -27.51
N ALA A 166 7.48 39.61 -27.35
CA ALA A 166 8.79 39.47 -27.99
C ALA A 166 9.52 38.22 -27.46
N ALA A 167 9.53 38.01 -26.14
CA ALA A 167 10.12 36.83 -25.53
C ALA A 167 9.37 35.51 -25.94
N GLU A 168 8.05 35.54 -25.98
CA GLU A 168 7.22 34.39 -26.46
C GLU A 168 7.52 34.05 -27.91
N THR A 169 7.69 35.06 -28.75
CA THR A 169 8.02 34.86 -30.17
C THR A 169 9.44 34.32 -30.38
N GLU A 170 10.40 34.78 -29.57
CA GLU A 170 11.78 34.33 -29.65
C GLU A 170 11.98 32.92 -29.15
N LEU A 171 11.24 32.54 -28.11
CA LEU A 171 11.34 31.22 -27.45
C LEU A 171 10.30 30.20 -27.92
N ASP A 172 9.38 30.62 -28.81
CA ASP A 172 8.32 29.79 -29.42
C ASP A 172 7.46 29.06 -28.38
N ASP A 173 7.14 29.72 -27.27
CA ASP A 173 6.32 29.15 -26.19
C ASP A 173 5.53 30.25 -25.47
N ASP A 174 4.55 29.88 -24.63
CA ASP A 174 3.82 30.81 -23.79
C ASP A 174 4.62 31.23 -22.53
N ALA A 175 4.29 32.38 -21.97
CA ALA A 175 5.03 32.97 -20.86
C ALA A 175 5.12 32.11 -19.60
N GLU A 176 4.08 31.33 -19.27
CA GLU A 176 4.09 30.42 -18.10
C GLU A 176 5.01 29.22 -18.35
N SER A 177 4.94 28.64 -19.56
CA SER A 177 5.81 27.55 -19.99
C SER A 177 7.27 27.99 -20.05
N ILE A 178 7.54 29.18 -20.57
CA ILE A 178 8.89 29.76 -20.64
C ILE A 178 9.50 29.84 -19.24
N ILE A 179 8.84 30.49 -18.28
CA ILE A 179 9.33 30.60 -16.90
C ILE A 179 9.54 29.24 -16.25
N THR A 180 8.65 28.29 -16.52
CA THR A 180 8.77 26.93 -16.00
C THR A 180 10.02 26.25 -16.60
N ASN A 181 10.24 26.34 -17.90
CA ASN A 181 11.40 25.78 -18.56
C ASN A 181 12.72 26.44 -18.08
N GLU A 182 12.75 27.74 -17.96
CA GLU A 182 13.90 28.49 -17.45
C GLU A 182 14.31 28.03 -16.02
N ARG A 183 13.34 27.79 -15.14
CA ARG A 183 13.61 27.22 -13.81
C ARG A 183 14.23 25.84 -13.90
N TYR A 184 13.74 24.97 -14.80
CA TYR A 184 14.33 23.64 -14.99
C TYR A 184 15.73 23.70 -15.58
N VAL A 185 16.02 24.60 -16.51
CA VAL A 185 17.36 24.84 -17.06
C VAL A 185 18.32 25.27 -15.96
N TYR A 186 17.92 26.23 -15.13
CA TYR A 186 18.71 26.67 -13.98
C TYR A 186 18.97 25.51 -12.97
N ILE A 187 17.95 24.76 -12.62
CA ILE A 187 18.06 23.60 -11.71
C ILE A 187 19.00 22.53 -12.29
N ALA A 188 18.91 22.25 -13.59
CA ALA A 188 19.78 21.28 -14.25
C ALA A 188 21.26 21.71 -14.18
N GLN A 189 21.55 23.02 -14.32
CA GLN A 189 22.90 23.56 -14.14
C GLN A 189 23.38 23.43 -12.69
N LEU A 190 22.54 23.78 -11.72
CA LEU A 190 22.85 23.61 -10.29
C LEU A 190 23.20 22.14 -9.97
N ILE A 191 22.39 21.20 -10.40
CA ILE A 191 22.61 19.79 -10.15
C ILE A 191 23.90 19.30 -10.77
N LYS A 192 24.19 19.69 -11.99
CA LYS A 192 25.42 19.32 -12.67
C LYS A 192 26.66 19.76 -11.89
N ASN A 193 26.61 20.92 -11.22
CA ASN A 193 27.74 21.46 -10.46
C ASN A 193 27.78 20.93 -9.03
N CYS A 194 26.63 20.74 -8.38
CA CYS A 194 26.53 20.47 -6.95
C CYS A 194 26.29 19.00 -6.60
N TYR A 195 25.84 18.17 -7.53
CA TYR A 195 25.48 16.78 -7.27
C TYR A 195 26.30 15.79 -8.09
N LYS A 196 26.96 14.85 -7.43
CA LYS A 196 27.72 13.78 -8.08
C LYS A 196 27.14 12.43 -7.69
N LYS A 197 26.45 11.78 -8.63
CA LYS A 197 26.03 10.38 -8.53
C LYS A 197 27.23 9.45 -8.70
N LYS A 198 27.43 8.53 -7.74
CA LYS A 198 28.48 7.51 -7.83
C LYS A 198 28.22 6.53 -8.98
N ASN A 199 26.95 6.15 -9.17
CA ASN A 199 26.49 5.22 -10.20
C ASN A 199 25.63 5.95 -11.25
N ALA A 200 26.17 6.98 -11.89
CA ALA A 200 25.49 7.62 -13.00
C ALA A 200 25.37 6.62 -14.17
N GLY A 201 24.19 6.03 -14.32
CA GLY A 201 23.88 5.04 -15.36
C GLY A 201 23.75 3.58 -14.91
N GLY A 202 24.03 3.26 -13.63
CA GLY A 202 23.74 1.93 -13.07
C GLY A 202 22.31 1.85 -12.54
N LEU A 203 21.52 0.89 -13.05
CA LEU A 203 20.22 0.59 -12.48
C LEU A 203 20.38 0.10 -11.03
N SER A 204 19.63 0.64 -10.10
CA SER A 204 19.55 0.13 -8.73
C SER A 204 19.01 -1.32 -8.72
N ALA A 205 19.19 -2.05 -7.64
CA ALA A 205 18.59 -3.37 -7.51
C ALA A 205 17.06 -3.31 -7.65
N SER A 206 16.45 -2.26 -7.13
CA SER A 206 15.03 -1.99 -7.25
C SER A 206 14.61 -1.77 -8.71
N ASP A 207 15.36 -0.93 -9.47
CA ASP A 207 15.07 -0.66 -10.87
C ASP A 207 15.21 -1.91 -11.75
N LYS A 208 16.16 -2.80 -11.39
CA LYS A 208 16.33 -4.09 -12.09
C LYS A 208 15.15 -5.02 -11.86
N ILE A 209 14.69 -5.10 -10.61
CA ILE A 209 13.50 -5.88 -10.25
C ILE A 209 12.27 -5.28 -10.94
N ASP A 210 12.10 -3.98 -10.87
CA ASP A 210 10.98 -3.28 -11.50
C ASP A 210 10.95 -3.52 -13.02
N LYS A 211 12.10 -3.41 -13.69
CA LYS A 211 12.23 -3.70 -15.12
C LYS A 211 11.83 -5.14 -15.50
N VAL A 212 12.04 -6.10 -14.60
CA VAL A 212 11.63 -7.49 -14.82
C VAL A 212 10.14 -7.67 -14.56
N VAL A 213 9.65 -7.14 -13.43
CA VAL A 213 8.26 -7.30 -12.98
C VAL A 213 7.28 -6.52 -13.88
N THR A 214 7.67 -5.33 -14.34
CA THR A 214 6.85 -4.49 -15.23
C THR A 214 7.01 -4.82 -16.71
N ASN A 215 7.87 -5.81 -17.05
CA ASN A 215 8.03 -6.22 -18.43
C ASN A 215 6.73 -6.80 -19.00
N ARG A 216 6.30 -6.28 -20.15
CA ARG A 216 5.03 -6.64 -20.79
C ARG A 216 4.84 -8.15 -21.01
N TRP A 217 5.92 -8.88 -21.29
CA TRP A 217 5.87 -10.32 -21.54
C TRP A 217 6.13 -11.17 -20.30
N LEU A 218 6.96 -10.68 -19.37
CA LEU A 218 7.29 -11.38 -18.13
C LEU A 218 6.30 -11.10 -17.00
N GLY A 219 5.65 -9.95 -17.00
CA GLY A 219 4.72 -9.56 -15.95
C GLY A 219 3.56 -10.54 -15.77
N LEU A 220 2.95 -11.02 -16.86
CA LEU A 220 1.85 -11.99 -16.81
C LEU A 220 2.26 -13.35 -16.21
N PRO A 221 3.34 -14.02 -16.65
CA PRO A 221 3.83 -15.24 -16.00
C PRO A 221 4.21 -15.05 -14.54
N ILE A 222 4.90 -13.93 -14.22
CA ILE A 222 5.28 -13.61 -12.84
C ILE A 222 4.03 -13.45 -11.97
N PHE A 223 3.04 -12.72 -12.45
CA PHE A 223 1.76 -12.56 -11.77
C PHE A 223 1.08 -13.91 -11.52
N ALA A 224 1.02 -14.78 -12.54
CA ALA A 224 0.42 -16.10 -12.39
C ALA A 224 1.13 -16.96 -11.33
N VAL A 225 2.47 -16.95 -11.30
CA VAL A 225 3.27 -17.66 -10.30
C VAL A 225 3.05 -17.08 -8.90
N VAL A 226 3.04 -15.75 -8.75
CA VAL A 226 2.81 -15.10 -7.45
C VAL A 226 1.40 -15.39 -6.95
N MET A 227 0.39 -15.29 -7.81
CA MET A 227 -1.00 -15.62 -7.44
C MET A 227 -1.17 -17.07 -7.08
N PHE A 228 -0.53 -17.99 -7.81
CA PHE A 228 -0.53 -19.42 -7.46
C PHE A 228 0.11 -19.66 -6.08
N LEU A 229 1.26 -19.04 -5.80
CA LEU A 229 1.92 -19.17 -4.50
C LEU A 229 1.07 -18.60 -3.36
N VAL A 230 0.46 -17.43 -3.57
CA VAL A 230 -0.44 -16.82 -2.57
C VAL A 230 -1.63 -17.72 -2.31
N TYR A 231 -2.26 -18.21 -3.39
CA TYR A 231 -3.40 -19.13 -3.27
C TYR A 231 -3.00 -20.42 -2.57
N TRP A 232 -1.88 -21.03 -2.97
CA TRP A 232 -1.38 -22.29 -2.36
C TRP A 232 -1.08 -22.11 -0.86
N VAL A 233 -0.40 -21.01 -0.48
CA VAL A 233 -0.13 -20.72 0.94
C VAL A 233 -1.42 -20.46 1.71
N ALA A 234 -2.34 -19.70 1.12
CA ALA A 234 -3.59 -19.33 1.79
C ALA A 234 -4.54 -20.53 1.96
N MET A 235 -4.66 -21.38 0.95
CA MET A 235 -5.59 -22.51 1.01
C MET A 235 -4.97 -23.74 1.65
N VAL A 236 -3.80 -24.18 1.18
CA VAL A 236 -3.17 -25.43 1.62
C VAL A 236 -2.27 -25.22 2.85
N GLY A 237 -1.52 -24.11 2.89
CA GLY A 237 -0.57 -23.87 3.98
C GLY A 237 -1.20 -23.37 5.27
N VAL A 238 -2.28 -22.61 5.18
CA VAL A 238 -2.93 -21.98 6.34
C VAL A 238 -4.41 -22.31 6.42
N GLY A 239 -5.11 -22.24 5.29
CA GLY A 239 -6.56 -22.36 5.26
C GLY A 239 -7.04 -23.77 5.66
N ALA A 240 -6.58 -24.80 4.98
CA ALA A 240 -6.96 -26.17 5.30
C ALA A 240 -6.60 -26.54 6.75
N PRO A 241 -5.32 -26.41 7.21
CA PRO A 241 -4.98 -26.75 8.60
C PRO A 241 -5.74 -25.91 9.64
N ALA A 242 -6.06 -24.65 9.34
CA ALA A 242 -6.82 -23.81 10.26
C ALA A 242 -8.30 -24.23 10.30
N THR A 243 -8.84 -24.62 9.17
CA THR A 243 -10.22 -25.12 9.06
C THR A 243 -10.35 -26.47 9.75
N ASP A 244 -9.43 -27.41 9.49
CA ASP A 244 -9.38 -28.71 10.14
C ASP A 244 -9.21 -28.56 11.67
N TRP A 245 -8.30 -27.69 12.11
CA TRP A 245 -8.17 -27.38 13.54
C TRP A 245 -9.43 -26.77 14.13
N ALA A 246 -10.11 -25.89 13.40
CA ALA A 246 -11.36 -25.31 13.88
C ALA A 246 -12.51 -26.32 13.90
N ASN A 247 -12.63 -27.11 12.85
CA ASN A 247 -13.72 -28.11 12.75
C ASN A 247 -13.49 -29.27 13.72
N ASP A 248 -12.31 -29.89 13.67
CA ASP A 248 -12.07 -31.12 14.44
C ASP A 248 -11.58 -30.80 15.87
N GLY A 249 -10.74 -29.76 16.02
CA GLY A 249 -10.13 -29.43 17.30
C GLY A 249 -10.97 -28.51 18.21
N LEU A 250 -11.80 -27.62 17.63
CA LEU A 250 -12.58 -26.67 18.39
C LEU A 250 -14.06 -27.01 18.44
N PHE A 251 -14.62 -27.36 17.30
CA PHE A 251 -16.05 -27.65 17.19
C PHE A 251 -16.34 -29.18 17.12
N GLY A 252 -15.45 -29.98 16.51
CA GLY A 252 -15.64 -31.42 16.31
C GLY A 252 -17.01 -31.76 15.70
N ASP A 253 -17.42 -32.98 15.71
CA ASP A 253 -18.78 -33.37 15.30
C ASP A 253 -19.84 -33.04 16.37
N GLY A 254 -19.65 -32.00 17.10
CA GLY A 254 -20.53 -31.45 18.13
C GLY A 254 -19.71 -30.72 19.18
N TRP A 255 -19.79 -29.46 19.28
CA TRP A 255 -19.26 -28.53 20.28
C TRP A 255 -18.26 -29.11 21.32
N HIS A 256 -17.14 -29.66 20.87
CA HIS A 256 -16.07 -30.12 21.76
C HIS A 256 -15.07 -29.00 22.01
N LEU A 257 -15.30 -28.19 23.04
CA LEU A 257 -14.42 -27.08 23.41
C LEU A 257 -13.00 -27.63 23.68
N PHE A 258 -12.02 -27.21 22.84
CA PHE A 258 -10.64 -27.68 22.85
C PHE A 258 -10.44 -29.18 22.56
N GLY A 259 -11.35 -29.83 21.83
CA GLY A 259 -11.28 -31.26 21.49
C GLY A 259 -11.56 -32.21 22.67
N ILE A 260 -12.12 -31.68 23.77
CA ILE A 260 -12.43 -32.50 24.94
C ILE A 260 -13.67 -33.35 24.61
N GLY A 261 -13.47 -34.68 24.48
CA GLY A 261 -14.54 -35.60 24.19
C GLY A 261 -14.73 -35.95 22.71
N SER A 262 -14.03 -35.30 21.77
CA SER A 262 -14.15 -35.60 20.34
C SER A 262 -13.82 -37.04 19.97
N ALA A 263 -12.80 -37.62 20.58
CA ALA A 263 -12.45 -39.05 20.35
C ALA A 263 -13.55 -40.00 20.83
N ALA A 264 -14.13 -39.71 21.99
CA ALA A 264 -15.22 -40.53 22.50
C ALA A 264 -16.52 -40.38 21.69
N TYR A 265 -16.76 -39.19 21.15
CA TYR A 265 -17.86 -38.92 20.24
C TYR A 265 -17.65 -39.63 18.89
N GLY A 266 -16.45 -39.54 18.31
CA GLY A 266 -16.10 -40.25 17.09
C GLY A 266 -16.30 -41.75 17.22
N GLU A 267 -15.76 -42.38 18.30
CA GLU A 267 -15.94 -43.79 18.59
C GLU A 267 -17.44 -44.18 18.72
N ALA A 268 -18.23 -43.37 19.41
CA ALA A 268 -19.66 -43.58 19.55
C ALA A 268 -20.43 -43.36 18.24
N SER A 269 -19.99 -42.46 17.39
CA SER A 269 -20.55 -42.20 16.06
C SER A 269 -20.27 -43.39 15.11
N ASP A 270 -19.05 -43.89 15.10
CA ASP A 270 -18.64 -45.04 14.31
C ASP A 270 -19.44 -46.29 14.73
N ASP A 271 -19.58 -46.51 16.04
CA ASP A 271 -20.39 -47.60 16.59
C ASP A 271 -21.87 -47.46 16.16
N TYR A 272 -22.41 -46.25 16.16
CA TYR A 272 -23.78 -45.99 15.74
C TYR A 272 -23.98 -46.23 14.24
N THR A 273 -23.04 -45.77 13.41
CA THR A 273 -23.09 -46.00 11.95
C THR A 273 -23.02 -47.46 11.64
N ALA A 274 -22.09 -48.18 12.22
CA ALA A 274 -22.01 -49.65 12.07
C ALA A 274 -23.31 -50.36 12.52
N ALA A 275 -23.96 -49.82 13.57
CA ALA A 275 -25.24 -50.29 14.06
C ALA A 275 -26.36 -50.17 13.04
N THR A 276 -26.43 -49.03 12.43
CA THR A 276 -27.49 -48.76 11.45
C THR A 276 -27.32 -49.56 10.18
N GLU A 277 -26.09 -49.72 9.70
CA GLU A 277 -25.78 -50.53 8.52
C GLU A 277 -26.12 -52.00 8.69
N ALA A 278 -25.84 -52.55 9.86
CA ALA A 278 -26.26 -53.94 10.09
C ALA A 278 -27.77 -54.09 10.31
N ALA A 279 -28.42 -53.10 10.93
CA ALA A 279 -29.87 -53.11 11.02
C ALA A 279 -30.50 -53.03 9.62
N ASP A 280 -29.94 -52.21 8.71
CA ASP A 280 -30.39 -52.21 7.32
C ASP A 280 -30.18 -53.54 6.63
N ALA A 281 -29.03 -54.19 6.80
CA ALA A 281 -28.75 -55.50 6.22
C ALA A 281 -29.75 -56.57 6.61
N PHE A 282 -30.26 -56.54 7.86
CA PHE A 282 -31.19 -57.59 8.38
C PHE A 282 -32.66 -57.22 8.19
N ILE A 283 -33.05 -55.96 8.31
CA ILE A 283 -34.45 -55.53 8.31
C ILE A 283 -34.78 -54.44 7.24
N GLY A 284 -33.77 -53.99 6.47
CA GLY A 284 -33.99 -53.05 5.40
C GLY A 284 -34.43 -51.69 5.92
N LEU A 285 -33.81 -51.19 6.99
CA LEU A 285 -34.05 -49.87 7.55
C LEU A 285 -33.25 -48.83 6.79
N ASP A 286 -33.90 -48.06 5.92
CA ASP A 286 -33.30 -46.93 5.28
C ASP A 286 -33.47 -45.69 6.19
N MET A 287 -32.41 -45.32 6.91
CA MET A 287 -32.40 -44.18 7.82
C MET A 287 -32.31 -42.82 7.10
N GLU A 288 -31.98 -42.81 5.82
CA GLU A 288 -31.94 -41.61 4.98
C GLU A 288 -33.34 -41.25 4.41
N ASP A 289 -34.33 -42.15 4.54
CA ASP A 289 -35.69 -41.85 4.12
C ASP A 289 -36.30 -40.74 4.98
N GLU A 290 -36.79 -39.68 4.34
CA GLU A 290 -37.48 -38.56 5.02
C GLU A 290 -38.65 -38.99 5.91
N SER A 291 -39.17 -40.23 5.73
CA SER A 291 -40.25 -40.81 6.49
C SER A 291 -39.78 -41.73 7.64
N PHE A 292 -38.49 -41.83 7.89
CA PHE A 292 -37.92 -42.68 8.92
C PHE A 292 -38.45 -42.32 10.32
N ASP A 293 -39.06 -43.31 10.98
CA ASP A 293 -39.54 -43.18 12.35
C ASP A 293 -38.71 -44.12 13.25
N ALA A 294 -37.79 -43.51 14.02
CA ALA A 294 -36.88 -44.25 14.89
C ALA A 294 -37.57 -45.13 15.94
N ASP A 295 -38.72 -44.69 16.47
CA ASP A 295 -39.49 -45.47 17.45
C ASP A 295 -40.17 -46.68 16.82
N ALA A 296 -40.69 -46.51 15.60
CA ALA A 296 -41.27 -47.63 14.83
C ALA A 296 -40.20 -48.63 14.41
N ALA A 297 -39.03 -48.15 13.93
CA ALA A 297 -37.89 -48.96 13.57
C ALA A 297 -37.36 -49.78 14.77
N LEU A 298 -37.30 -49.18 15.94
CA LEU A 298 -36.89 -49.86 17.18
C LEU A 298 -37.85 -50.98 17.58
N GLU A 299 -39.18 -50.81 17.45
CA GLU A 299 -40.15 -51.80 17.71
C GLU A 299 -40.09 -52.97 16.69
N GLU A 300 -39.80 -52.64 15.43
CA GLU A 300 -39.60 -53.67 14.39
C GLU A 300 -38.34 -54.48 14.66
N LEU A 301 -37.22 -53.81 15.03
CA LEU A 301 -35.98 -54.47 15.40
C LEU A 301 -36.16 -55.41 16.62
N LYS A 302 -36.92 -54.97 17.65
CA LYS A 302 -37.25 -55.77 18.83
C LYS A 302 -38.10 -57.02 18.49
N ALA A 303 -38.92 -56.96 17.47
CA ALA A 303 -39.78 -58.02 17.03
C ALA A 303 -39.10 -58.97 16.02
N PHE A 304 -38.00 -58.54 15.43
CA PHE A 304 -37.31 -59.22 14.37
C PHE A 304 -36.65 -60.52 14.88
N GLN A 305 -36.81 -61.57 14.13
CA GLN A 305 -36.10 -62.85 14.34
C GLN A 305 -35.39 -63.24 13.05
N PRO A 306 -34.06 -63.24 13.05
CA PRO A 306 -33.31 -63.50 11.83
C PRO A 306 -33.51 -64.90 11.35
N THR A 307 -33.59 -65.10 10.05
CA THR A 307 -33.62 -66.40 9.38
C THR A 307 -32.21 -66.94 9.08
N SER A 308 -31.21 -66.11 9.22
CA SER A 308 -29.79 -66.38 9.02
C SER A 308 -28.98 -65.62 10.07
N ASP A 309 -27.84 -66.17 10.49
CA ASP A 309 -26.91 -65.54 11.40
C ASP A 309 -26.05 -64.43 10.69
N THR A 310 -26.14 -64.35 9.38
CA THR A 310 -25.39 -63.40 8.57
C THR A 310 -26.27 -62.78 7.48
N ALA A 311 -26.05 -61.53 7.21
CA ALA A 311 -26.58 -60.78 6.07
C ALA A 311 -25.44 -59.98 5.40
N THR A 312 -25.62 -59.58 4.15
CA THR A 312 -24.66 -58.71 3.42
C THR A 312 -25.26 -57.33 3.24
N VAL A 313 -24.44 -56.35 3.42
CA VAL A 313 -24.77 -54.95 3.23
C VAL A 313 -23.70 -54.27 2.38
N ASP A 314 -24.14 -53.39 1.50
CA ASP A 314 -23.24 -52.53 0.71
C ASP A 314 -22.98 -51.29 1.49
N VAL A 315 -21.71 -51.04 1.88
CA VAL A 315 -21.26 -49.86 2.63
C VAL A 315 -20.43 -48.99 1.72
N GLU A 316 -20.77 -47.71 1.63
CA GLU A 316 -20.00 -46.70 0.87
C GLU A 316 -18.89 -46.16 1.75
N ASP A 317 -17.65 -46.25 1.25
CA ASP A 317 -16.48 -45.63 1.87
C ASP A 317 -16.50 -44.12 1.64
N GLU A 318 -16.60 -43.33 2.69
CA GLU A 318 -16.74 -41.86 2.62
C GLU A 318 -15.55 -41.13 1.95
N GLU A 319 -14.34 -41.73 2.03
CA GLU A 319 -13.16 -41.09 1.42
C GLU A 319 -13.02 -41.41 -0.07
N THR A 320 -13.34 -42.64 -0.45
CA THR A 320 -13.13 -43.18 -1.81
C THR A 320 -14.39 -43.25 -2.65
N LEU A 321 -15.57 -43.10 -2.04
CA LEU A 321 -16.89 -43.32 -2.66
C LEU A 321 -17.00 -44.71 -3.28
N ALA A 322 -16.24 -45.67 -2.78
CA ALA A 322 -16.30 -47.07 -3.23
C ALA A 322 -17.33 -47.83 -2.42
N ILE A 323 -18.19 -48.55 -3.09
CA ILE A 323 -19.15 -49.44 -2.45
C ILE A 323 -18.44 -50.74 -2.15
N ASN A 324 -18.39 -51.11 -0.86
CA ASN A 324 -17.79 -52.34 -0.36
C ASN A 324 -18.89 -53.25 0.20
N GLU A 325 -18.86 -54.50 -0.20
CA GLU A 325 -19.78 -55.52 0.35
C GLU A 325 -19.23 -56.01 1.70
N MET A 326 -19.99 -55.77 2.78
CA MET A 326 -19.62 -56.19 4.13
C MET A 326 -20.59 -57.22 4.65
N THR A 327 -20.11 -58.05 5.59
CA THR A 327 -20.94 -59.13 6.22
C THR A 327 -21.36 -58.64 7.61
N ALA A 328 -22.66 -58.49 7.80
CA ALA A 328 -23.25 -58.23 9.09
C ALA A 328 -23.61 -59.56 9.81
N TYR A 329 -23.31 -59.65 11.08
CA TYR A 329 -23.60 -60.78 11.94
C TYR A 329 -24.67 -60.42 12.95
N TYR A 330 -25.65 -61.29 13.12
CA TYR A 330 -26.66 -61.15 14.16
C TYR A 330 -26.31 -62.02 15.34
N ASP A 331 -25.86 -61.46 16.46
CA ASP A 331 -25.65 -62.20 17.71
C ASP A 331 -26.94 -62.18 18.55
N MET A 332 -27.51 -63.34 18.87
CA MET A 332 -28.61 -63.38 19.79
C MET A 332 -28.17 -62.78 21.14
N LEU A 333 -28.95 -61.85 21.65
CA LEU A 333 -28.77 -61.34 23.01
C LEU A 333 -28.94 -62.50 24.02
N PRO A 334 -28.05 -62.61 25.05
CA PRO A 334 -28.17 -63.58 26.08
C PRO A 334 -29.53 -63.48 26.80
N GLU A 335 -30.11 -64.62 27.17
CA GLU A 335 -31.30 -64.64 28.02
C GLU A 335 -31.08 -63.82 29.29
N GLY A 336 -31.85 -62.74 29.44
CA GLY A 336 -31.74 -61.82 30.60
C GLY A 336 -31.30 -60.40 30.31
N ALA A 337 -31.04 -59.98 29.06
CA ALA A 337 -30.84 -58.62 28.71
C ALA A 337 -32.19 -57.86 28.75
N ASP A 338 -32.57 -57.42 29.96
CA ASP A 338 -33.82 -56.67 30.20
C ASP A 338 -33.80 -55.25 29.69
N LYS A 339 -32.76 -54.81 28.95
CA LYS A 339 -32.63 -53.50 28.48
C LYS A 339 -32.17 -53.46 27.03
N MET A 340 -33.09 -53.67 26.16
CA MET A 340 -32.96 -53.21 24.80
C MET A 340 -32.98 -51.67 24.69
N ASP A 341 -33.02 -50.94 25.79
CA ASP A 341 -32.85 -49.47 25.79
C ASP A 341 -31.36 -49.03 25.71
N ASP A 342 -30.41 -49.96 26.00
CA ASP A 342 -28.98 -49.77 25.71
C ASP A 342 -28.56 -50.51 24.44
N VAL A 343 -29.35 -50.50 23.56
CA VAL A 343 -29.61 -51.08 22.40
C VAL A 343 -28.59 -51.09 21.34
N VAL A 344 -28.29 -52.17 20.81
CA VAL A 344 -27.45 -52.31 19.66
C VAL A 344 -26.02 -51.81 19.94
N GLN A 345 -25.36 -52.46 20.90
CA GLN A 345 -23.91 -52.41 20.92
C GLN A 345 -23.40 -53.15 19.72
N MET A 346 -23.14 -52.43 18.68
CA MET A 346 -22.38 -52.95 17.58
C MET A 346 -20.92 -52.83 17.88
N THR A 347 -20.25 -53.94 17.77
CA THR A 347 -18.82 -54.00 17.85
C THR A 347 -18.28 -54.28 16.46
N TYR A 348 -17.41 -53.42 15.99
CA TYR A 348 -16.51 -53.75 14.90
C TYR A 348 -15.67 -54.92 15.31
N VAL A 349 -15.79 -56.02 14.58
CA VAL A 349 -14.95 -57.22 14.85
C VAL A 349 -13.64 -57.10 14.08
N ASP A 350 -13.71 -56.60 12.90
CA ASP A 350 -12.60 -56.15 12.04
C ASP A 350 -13.14 -55.25 10.94
N ALA A 351 -12.28 -54.80 10.02
CA ALA A 351 -12.66 -53.86 8.97
C ALA A 351 -13.74 -54.36 8.00
N ASP A 352 -13.99 -55.66 7.96
CA ASP A 352 -14.89 -56.29 6.99
C ASP A 352 -16.13 -56.94 7.63
N HIS A 353 -16.32 -56.79 8.95
CA HIS A 353 -17.40 -57.45 9.66
C HIS A 353 -18.08 -56.53 10.67
N LEU A 354 -19.40 -56.42 10.53
CA LEU A 354 -20.28 -55.73 11.47
C LEU A 354 -21.03 -56.75 12.34
N ARG A 355 -21.14 -56.51 13.65
CA ARG A 355 -21.92 -57.33 14.57
C ARG A 355 -23.03 -56.55 15.25
N LEU A 356 -24.22 -57.12 15.23
CA LEU A 356 -25.36 -56.64 15.95
C LEU A 356 -25.38 -57.19 17.37
#